data_9c58e1dd56e51a955139815f4c066f61
#
_entry.id   9c58e1dd56e51a955139815f4c066f61
#
_cell.length_a   1.000
_cell.length_b   1.000
_cell.length_c   1.000
_cell.angle_alpha   90.00
_cell.angle_beta   90.00
_cell.angle_gamma   90.00
#
_symmetry.space_group_name_H-M   'P 1'
#
loop_
_entity.id
_entity.type
_entity.pdbx_description
1 polymer ?
#
loop_
_entity_poly.entity_id
_entity_poly.type
_entity_poly.pdbx_seq_one_letter_code
_entity_poly.pdbx_strand_id
1 'polypeptide(L)'
;MNKIKIGYKTYDIVYDNKGLHNDGLHGQIDYDGNKIILSDDYDKTEQLNTFLHEILHGIFHQVGDRKLRKNETLINCISNGLVQVIVDNNIEIIFQKSKPEIDKHEDWIGKRVNCWDDNKPNNPNIMEYVGFNEGSSVSYECVKEGVRFLWKNIELVGDENA
;
A
#
# COMPACT_ATOMS: atom_id res chain seq x y z
N MET A 1 -1.27 9.47 1.11
CA MET A 1 -0.58 9.76 2.38
C MET A 1 0.08 8.47 2.83
N ASN A 2 1.41 8.47 3.02
CA ASN A 2 2.13 7.24 3.40
C ASN A 2 2.63 7.29 4.84
N LYS A 3 2.56 8.47 5.45
CA LYS A 3 2.98 8.71 6.83
C LYS A 3 2.03 9.66 7.52
N ILE A 4 1.83 9.46 8.81
CA ILE A 4 1.06 10.36 9.65
C ILE A 4 1.85 10.67 10.92
N LYS A 5 1.82 11.92 11.35
CA LYS A 5 2.41 12.34 12.63
C LYS A 5 1.31 12.38 13.69
N ILE A 6 1.51 11.64 14.77
CA ILE A 6 0.63 11.65 15.94
C ILE A 6 1.49 12.09 17.11
N GLY A 7 1.23 13.30 17.66
CA GLY A 7 2.06 13.92 18.68
C GLY A 7 3.51 14.09 18.21
N TYR A 8 4.45 13.46 18.90
CA TYR A 8 5.88 13.52 18.54
C TYR A 8 6.38 12.35 17.67
N LYS A 9 5.55 11.32 17.43
CA LYS A 9 5.89 10.16 16.60
C LYS A 9 5.34 10.27 15.18
N THR A 10 6.08 9.76 14.22
CA THR A 10 5.61 9.57 12.85
C THR A 10 5.42 8.09 12.59
N TYR A 11 4.25 7.72 12.07
CA TYR A 11 3.87 6.36 11.74
C TYR A 11 3.82 6.18 10.24
N ASP A 12 4.37 5.07 9.73
CA ASP A 12 4.20 4.63 8.36
C ASP A 12 2.82 3.98 8.20
N ILE A 13 2.10 4.32 7.14
CA ILE A 13 0.84 3.66 6.79
C ILE A 13 1.17 2.53 5.82
N VAL A 14 0.85 1.30 6.22
CA VAL A 14 1.17 0.06 5.50
C VAL A 14 -0.13 -0.70 5.23
N TYR A 15 -0.21 -1.39 4.10
CA TYR A 15 -1.33 -2.28 3.80
C TYR A 15 -0.87 -3.73 3.87
N ASP A 16 -1.55 -4.55 4.70
CA ASP A 16 -1.28 -5.99 4.86
C ASP A 16 -2.58 -6.76 5.13
N ASN A 17 -3.28 -7.10 4.06
CA ASN A 17 -4.53 -7.84 4.16
C ASN A 17 -4.34 -9.22 4.77
N LYS A 18 -3.26 -9.92 4.41
CA LYS A 18 -3.04 -11.31 4.84
C LYS A 18 -2.74 -11.42 6.33
N GLY A 19 -1.92 -10.52 6.85
CA GLY A 19 -1.60 -10.47 8.29
C GLY A 19 -2.85 -10.16 9.11
N LEU A 20 -3.58 -9.11 8.74
CA LEU A 20 -4.79 -8.68 9.45
C LEU A 20 -5.90 -9.73 9.41
N HIS A 21 -6.16 -10.38 8.25
CA HIS A 21 -7.19 -11.43 8.14
C HIS A 21 -6.90 -12.63 9.02
N ASN A 22 -5.64 -13.04 9.15
CA ASN A 22 -5.27 -14.16 10.03
C ASN A 22 -5.60 -13.84 11.49
N ASP A 23 -5.55 -12.58 11.89
CA ASP A 23 -5.83 -12.11 13.25
C ASP A 23 -7.29 -11.65 13.45
N GLY A 24 -8.10 -11.66 12.37
CA GLY A 24 -9.50 -11.19 12.38
C GLY A 24 -9.62 -9.68 12.59
N LEU A 25 -8.63 -8.90 12.13
CA LEU A 25 -8.54 -7.46 12.29
C LEU A 25 -8.76 -6.74 10.95
N HIS A 26 -9.30 -5.52 10.99
CA HIS A 26 -9.39 -4.61 9.84
C HIS A 26 -8.20 -3.64 9.78
N GLY A 27 -7.60 -3.35 10.92
CA GLY A 27 -6.41 -2.54 11.08
C GLY A 27 -5.71 -2.79 12.41
N GLN A 28 -4.50 -2.26 12.54
CA GLN A 28 -3.71 -2.36 13.76
C GLN A 28 -2.68 -1.23 13.83
N ILE A 29 -2.49 -0.64 15.02
CA ILE A 29 -1.34 0.22 15.28
C ILE A 29 -0.23 -0.55 15.98
N ASP A 30 0.96 -0.54 15.38
CA ASP A 30 2.20 -1.03 15.95
C ASP A 30 2.99 0.14 16.55
N TYR A 31 2.97 0.24 17.88
CA TYR A 31 3.62 1.34 18.59
C TYR A 31 5.15 1.26 18.60
N ASP A 32 5.71 0.06 18.50
CA ASP A 32 7.15 -0.19 18.56
C ASP A 32 7.76 -0.04 17.16
N GLY A 33 7.12 -0.60 16.16
CA GLY A 33 7.50 -0.45 14.75
C GLY A 33 7.10 0.89 14.13
N ASN A 34 6.31 1.72 14.85
CA ASN A 34 5.76 2.98 14.36
C ASN A 34 5.00 2.81 13.03
N LYS A 35 4.05 1.88 13.00
CA LYS A 35 3.22 1.61 11.82
C LYS A 35 1.75 1.65 12.15
N ILE A 36 0.95 2.09 11.19
CA ILE A 36 -0.49 1.83 11.14
C ILE A 36 -0.71 0.88 9.98
N ILE A 37 -1.17 -0.33 10.28
CA ILE A 37 -1.40 -1.40 9.32
C ILE A 37 -2.89 -1.39 9.00
N LEU A 38 -3.26 -1.36 7.74
CA LEU A 38 -4.64 -1.31 7.26
C LEU A 38 -4.90 -2.41 6.25
N SER A 39 -6.13 -2.89 6.18
CA SER A 39 -6.60 -3.70 5.06
C SER A 39 -7.16 -2.80 3.95
N ASP A 40 -6.88 -3.13 2.70
CA ASP A 40 -7.46 -2.45 1.54
C ASP A 40 -8.57 -3.27 0.85
N ASP A 41 -9.01 -4.36 1.47
CA ASP A 41 -10.13 -5.19 0.98
C ASP A 41 -11.51 -4.60 1.28
N TYR A 42 -11.57 -3.53 2.08
CA TYR A 42 -12.79 -2.85 2.47
C TYR A 42 -13.07 -1.62 1.61
N ASP A 43 -14.32 -1.13 1.63
CA ASP A 43 -14.66 0.12 0.97
C ASP A 43 -13.96 1.34 1.61
N LYS A 44 -13.98 2.48 0.93
CA LYS A 44 -13.26 3.69 1.38
C LYS A 44 -13.75 4.22 2.72
N THR A 45 -15.05 4.08 3.02
CA THR A 45 -15.64 4.55 4.27
C THR A 45 -15.16 3.69 5.43
N GLU A 46 -15.13 2.38 5.23
CA GLU A 46 -14.67 1.42 6.22
C GLU A 46 -13.16 1.52 6.45
N GLN A 47 -12.36 1.71 5.37
CA GLN A 47 -10.93 2.01 5.49
C GLN A 47 -10.69 3.32 6.27
N LEU A 48 -11.49 4.36 6.03
CA LEU A 48 -11.42 5.63 6.77
C LEU A 48 -11.73 5.43 8.24
N ASN A 49 -12.78 4.67 8.56
CA ASN A 49 -13.15 4.37 9.92
C ASN A 49 -12.03 3.64 10.67
N THR A 50 -11.50 2.57 10.07
CA THR A 50 -10.38 1.81 10.62
C THR A 50 -9.15 2.70 10.84
N PHE A 51 -8.82 3.55 9.89
CA PHE A 51 -7.69 4.47 10.01
C PHE A 51 -7.87 5.45 11.18
N LEU A 52 -9.03 6.08 11.30
CA LEU A 52 -9.32 6.99 12.40
C LEU A 52 -9.33 6.27 13.76
N HIS A 53 -9.80 5.03 13.81
CA HIS A 53 -9.75 4.17 14.99
C HIS A 53 -8.29 3.96 15.46
N GLU A 54 -7.39 3.59 14.55
CA GLU A 54 -5.97 3.39 14.88
C GLU A 54 -5.26 4.70 15.26
N ILE A 55 -5.64 5.83 14.64
CA ILE A 55 -5.14 7.15 15.04
C ILE A 55 -5.53 7.46 16.50
N LEU A 56 -6.78 7.19 16.90
CA LEU A 56 -7.25 7.42 18.26
C LEU A 56 -6.48 6.58 19.28
N HIS A 57 -6.20 5.30 18.95
CA HIS A 57 -5.31 4.48 19.76
C HIS A 57 -3.92 5.12 19.90
N GLY A 58 -3.37 5.65 18.81
CA GLY A 58 -2.09 6.35 18.80
C GLY A 58 -2.10 7.62 19.66
N ILE A 59 -3.15 8.42 19.57
CA ILE A 59 -3.34 9.65 20.38
C ILE A 59 -3.38 9.29 21.86
N PHE A 60 -4.23 8.36 22.26
CA PHE A 60 -4.37 7.96 23.67
C PHE A 60 -3.12 7.27 24.21
N HIS A 61 -2.36 6.58 23.36
CA HIS A 61 -1.05 6.04 23.72
C HIS A 61 -0.06 7.16 24.10
N GLN A 62 -0.01 8.24 23.31
CA GLN A 62 0.90 9.36 23.55
C GLN A 62 0.50 10.24 24.73
N VAL A 63 -0.79 10.38 24.99
CA VAL A 63 -1.29 11.03 26.22
C VAL A 63 -0.93 10.22 27.47
N GLY A 64 -0.61 8.94 27.31
CA GLY A 64 -0.26 8.04 28.42
C GLY A 64 -1.47 7.49 29.18
N ASP A 65 -2.68 7.73 28.71
CA ASP A 65 -3.88 7.21 29.35
C ASP A 65 -4.21 5.79 28.84
N ARG A 66 -3.79 4.81 29.64
CA ARG A 66 -4.03 3.40 29.34
C ARG A 66 -5.52 3.02 29.33
N LYS A 67 -6.37 3.72 30.13
CA LYS A 67 -7.80 3.42 30.19
C LYS A 67 -8.49 3.88 28.91
N LEU A 68 -8.20 5.09 28.45
CA LEU A 68 -8.72 5.61 27.18
C LEU A 68 -8.25 4.75 26.01
N ARG A 69 -6.95 4.42 25.95
CA ARG A 69 -6.39 3.59 24.89
C ARG A 69 -7.03 2.19 24.76
N LYS A 70 -7.54 1.64 25.86
CA LYS A 70 -8.20 0.32 25.90
C LYS A 70 -9.72 0.39 25.83
N ASN A 71 -10.28 1.57 25.72
CA ASN A 71 -11.73 1.74 25.68
C ASN A 71 -12.24 1.70 24.24
N GLU A 72 -12.38 0.47 23.70
CA GLU A 72 -12.85 0.23 22.35
C GLU A 72 -14.20 0.87 22.05
N THR A 73 -15.11 0.88 23.03
CA THR A 73 -16.42 1.51 22.88
C THR A 73 -16.31 3.01 22.64
N LEU A 74 -15.46 3.70 23.39
CA LEU A 74 -15.22 5.13 23.21
C LEU A 74 -14.53 5.41 21.87
N ILE A 75 -13.50 4.63 21.53
CA ILE A 75 -12.75 4.79 20.27
C ILE A 75 -13.67 4.59 19.07
N ASN A 76 -14.48 3.52 19.07
CA ASN A 76 -15.45 3.26 18.03
C ASN A 76 -16.51 4.38 17.92
N CYS A 77 -16.99 4.89 19.04
CA CYS A 77 -17.95 6.00 19.05
C CYS A 77 -17.36 7.26 18.40
N ILE A 78 -16.12 7.60 18.74
CA ILE A 78 -15.45 8.79 18.21
C ILE A 78 -15.10 8.58 16.73
N SER A 79 -14.52 7.45 16.34
CA SER A 79 -14.14 7.18 14.94
C SER A 79 -15.36 7.21 14.03
N ASN A 80 -16.47 6.55 14.41
CA ASN A 80 -17.72 6.56 13.66
C ASN A 80 -18.28 7.98 13.51
N GLY A 81 -18.28 8.77 14.60
CA GLY A 81 -18.73 10.16 14.54
C GLY A 81 -17.88 11.04 13.64
N LEU A 82 -16.57 10.85 13.64
CA LEU A 82 -15.65 11.55 12.74
C LEU A 82 -15.88 11.16 11.27
N VAL A 83 -16.05 9.86 10.98
CA VAL A 83 -16.39 9.38 9.64
C VAL A 83 -17.67 10.03 9.13
N GLN A 84 -18.72 10.05 9.97
CA GLN A 84 -19.99 10.68 9.62
C GLN A 84 -19.80 12.15 9.23
N VAL A 85 -19.07 12.92 10.06
CA VAL A 85 -18.79 14.35 9.77
C VAL A 85 -18.02 14.51 8.46
N ILE A 86 -17.00 13.66 8.23
CA ILE A 86 -16.17 13.72 7.03
C ILE A 86 -16.99 13.41 5.77
N VAL A 87 -17.78 12.34 5.80
CA VAL A 87 -18.58 11.88 4.67
C VAL A 87 -19.71 12.87 4.36
N ASP A 88 -20.46 13.31 5.37
CA ASP A 88 -21.62 14.19 5.17
C ASP A 88 -21.23 15.59 4.68
N ASN A 89 -20.01 16.02 4.98
CA ASN A 89 -19.52 17.34 4.55
C ASN A 89 -18.57 17.27 3.35
N ASN A 90 -18.43 16.12 2.72
CA ASN A 90 -17.54 15.88 1.58
C ASN A 90 -16.09 16.33 1.87
N ILE A 91 -15.62 16.12 3.10
CA ILE A 91 -14.25 16.44 3.48
C ILE A 91 -13.34 15.40 2.85
N GLU A 92 -12.51 15.82 1.89
CA GLU A 92 -11.62 14.92 1.17
C GLU A 92 -10.42 14.54 2.05
N ILE A 93 -10.37 13.27 2.49
CA ILE A 93 -9.18 12.67 3.07
C ILE A 93 -8.54 11.79 2.01
N ILE A 94 -7.44 12.25 1.45
CA ILE A 94 -6.72 11.54 0.39
C ILE A 94 -5.82 10.47 1.04
N PHE A 95 -6.29 9.23 1.04
CA PHE A 95 -5.43 8.06 1.25
C PHE A 95 -4.67 7.80 -0.06
N GLN A 96 -3.49 8.36 -0.18
CA GLN A 96 -2.59 7.92 -1.24
C GLN A 96 -1.96 6.61 -0.75
N LYS A 97 -2.35 5.47 -1.35
CA LYS A 97 -1.44 4.32 -1.37
C LYS A 97 -0.09 4.87 -1.85
N SER A 98 0.97 4.57 -1.12
CA SER A 98 2.28 4.65 -1.75
C SER A 98 2.17 3.73 -2.97
N LYS A 99 2.12 4.32 -4.16
CA LYS A 99 2.53 3.52 -5.32
C LYS A 99 3.87 2.92 -4.88
N PRO A 100 4.06 1.59 -4.93
CA PRO A 100 5.39 1.06 -4.74
C PRO A 100 6.30 1.93 -5.59
N GLU A 101 7.45 2.33 -5.05
CA GLU A 101 8.45 3.06 -5.81
C GLU A 101 8.90 2.09 -6.90
N ILE A 102 8.23 2.18 -8.05
CA ILE A 102 8.44 1.25 -9.15
C ILE A 102 9.64 1.81 -9.87
N ASP A 103 10.71 1.08 -9.81
CA ASP A 103 11.86 1.35 -10.63
C ASP A 103 11.45 1.24 -12.10
N LYS A 104 11.33 2.38 -12.77
CA LYS A 104 10.87 2.46 -14.15
C LYS A 104 11.88 1.88 -15.14
N HIS A 105 13.09 1.59 -14.65
CA HIS A 105 14.17 1.01 -15.47
C HIS A 105 14.34 1.74 -16.81
N GLU A 106 14.31 3.07 -16.80
CA GLU A 106 14.44 3.86 -18.04
C GLU A 106 15.73 3.58 -18.80
N ASP A 107 16.79 3.20 -18.07
CA ASP A 107 18.07 2.76 -18.62
C ASP A 107 18.03 1.36 -19.25
N TRP A 108 16.93 0.62 -19.08
CA TRP A 108 16.74 -0.71 -19.68
C TRP A 108 15.97 -0.68 -20.99
N ILE A 109 15.49 0.48 -21.44
CA ILE A 109 14.78 0.57 -22.73
C ILE A 109 15.67 0.03 -23.86
N GLY A 110 15.12 -0.91 -24.63
CA GLY A 110 15.84 -1.62 -25.69
C GLY A 110 16.67 -2.82 -25.21
N LYS A 111 16.80 -3.05 -23.90
CA LYS A 111 17.50 -4.22 -23.35
C LYS A 111 16.59 -5.44 -23.28
N ARG A 112 17.21 -6.62 -23.26
CA ARG A 112 16.50 -7.89 -23.08
C ARG A 112 16.17 -8.10 -21.61
N VAL A 113 14.91 -8.37 -21.31
CA VAL A 113 14.40 -8.61 -19.97
C VAL A 113 13.63 -9.92 -19.90
N ASN A 114 13.64 -10.56 -18.73
CA ASN A 114 12.76 -11.67 -18.41
C ASN A 114 11.51 -11.10 -17.73
N CYS A 115 10.32 -11.48 -18.18
CA CYS A 115 9.05 -10.92 -17.77
C CYS A 115 8.14 -11.97 -17.15
N TRP A 116 7.41 -11.61 -16.07
CA TRP A 116 6.42 -12.49 -15.45
C TRP A 116 5.36 -11.71 -14.65
N ASP A 117 4.21 -12.30 -14.39
CA ASP A 117 3.12 -11.69 -13.59
C ASP A 117 3.24 -12.06 -12.11
N ASP A 118 2.71 -13.20 -11.68
CA ASP A 118 2.60 -13.53 -10.25
C ASP A 118 3.74 -14.42 -9.75
N ASN A 119 4.21 -15.36 -10.57
CA ASN A 119 5.31 -16.26 -10.21
C ASN A 119 6.38 -16.24 -11.28
N LYS A 120 7.65 -16.08 -10.86
CA LYS A 120 8.79 -16.12 -11.79
C LYS A 120 8.86 -17.51 -12.45
N PRO A 121 8.78 -17.61 -13.79
CA PRO A 121 8.78 -18.90 -14.49
C PRO A 121 10.16 -19.56 -14.47
N ASN A 122 10.19 -20.89 -14.51
CA ASN A 122 11.44 -21.64 -14.69
C ASN A 122 12.07 -21.41 -16.08
N ASN A 123 11.21 -21.18 -17.09
CA ASN A 123 11.65 -20.80 -18.42
C ASN A 123 11.45 -19.29 -18.62
N PRO A 124 12.50 -18.54 -18.93
CA PRO A 124 12.40 -17.10 -19.05
C PRO A 124 11.57 -16.66 -20.28
N ASN A 125 10.65 -15.71 -20.07
CA ASN A 125 9.98 -14.98 -21.13
C ASN A 125 10.86 -13.79 -21.56
N ILE A 126 11.86 -14.02 -22.39
CA ILE A 126 12.79 -12.98 -22.80
C ILE A 126 12.14 -12.08 -23.85
N MET A 127 12.06 -10.80 -23.56
CA MET A 127 11.48 -9.75 -24.39
C MET A 127 12.35 -8.51 -24.37
N GLU A 128 12.08 -7.56 -25.25
CA GLU A 128 12.70 -6.24 -25.22
C GLU A 128 11.85 -5.31 -24.36
N TYR A 129 12.48 -4.64 -23.40
CA TYR A 129 11.81 -3.64 -22.56
C TYR A 129 11.66 -2.33 -23.34
N VAL A 130 10.43 -1.82 -23.42
CA VAL A 130 10.13 -0.58 -24.17
C VAL A 130 9.59 0.54 -23.29
N GLY A 131 9.21 0.28 -22.07
CA GLY A 131 8.74 1.34 -21.18
C GLY A 131 7.89 0.84 -20.03
N PHE A 132 7.29 1.80 -19.36
CA PHE A 132 6.47 1.62 -18.18
C PHE A 132 5.07 2.21 -18.41
N ASN A 133 4.02 1.46 -18.09
CA ASN A 133 2.64 1.89 -18.24
C ASN A 133 2.02 2.19 -16.87
N GLU A 134 1.54 3.42 -16.69
CA GLU A 134 0.87 3.92 -15.48
C GLU A 134 -0.68 3.92 -15.61
N GLY A 135 -1.27 3.05 -16.44
CA GLY A 135 -2.71 2.94 -16.62
C GLY A 135 -3.47 2.47 -15.37
N SER A 136 -4.60 1.79 -15.57
CA SER A 136 -5.44 1.26 -14.48
C SER A 136 -4.73 0.23 -13.58
N SER A 137 -3.72 -0.45 -14.12
CA SER A 137 -2.77 -1.27 -13.38
C SER A 137 -1.35 -0.90 -13.79
N VAL A 138 -0.49 -0.76 -12.78
CA VAL A 138 0.93 -0.49 -13.02
C VAL A 138 1.59 -1.72 -13.63
N SER A 139 2.29 -1.55 -14.77
CA SER A 139 2.91 -2.66 -15.48
C SER A 139 4.10 -2.21 -16.35
N TYR A 140 5.01 -3.15 -16.61
CA TYR A 140 6.11 -2.96 -17.54
C TYR A 140 5.67 -3.33 -18.95
N GLU A 141 5.98 -2.48 -19.91
CA GLU A 141 5.68 -2.72 -21.30
C GLU A 141 6.89 -3.37 -21.99
N CYS A 142 6.69 -4.56 -22.54
CA CYS A 142 7.71 -5.33 -23.24
C CYS A 142 7.24 -5.73 -24.63
N VAL A 143 8.17 -5.91 -25.57
CA VAL A 143 7.88 -6.29 -26.96
C VAL A 143 8.56 -7.61 -27.31
N LYS A 144 7.82 -8.48 -28.01
CA LYS A 144 8.34 -9.69 -28.63
C LYS A 144 7.73 -9.83 -30.02
N GLU A 145 8.59 -9.94 -31.04
CA GLU A 145 8.17 -10.10 -32.46
C GLU A 145 7.17 -9.01 -32.90
N GLY A 146 7.35 -7.76 -32.42
CA GLY A 146 6.49 -6.62 -32.73
C GLY A 146 5.16 -6.56 -31.96
N VAL A 147 4.87 -7.52 -31.08
CA VAL A 147 3.70 -7.52 -30.21
C VAL A 147 4.07 -6.98 -28.85
N ARG A 148 3.24 -6.04 -28.32
CA ARG A 148 3.43 -5.46 -26.99
C ARG A 148 2.68 -6.25 -25.95
N PHE A 149 3.32 -6.42 -24.80
CA PHE A 149 2.80 -7.11 -23.63
C PHE A 149 2.99 -6.24 -22.39
N LEU A 150 2.06 -6.35 -21.43
CA LEU A 150 2.14 -5.69 -20.13
C LEU A 150 2.41 -6.74 -19.06
N TRP A 151 3.44 -6.51 -18.22
CA TRP A 151 3.88 -7.45 -17.21
C TRP A 151 4.03 -6.77 -15.83
N LYS A 152 3.81 -7.51 -14.75
CA LYS A 152 3.95 -7.00 -13.38
C LYS A 152 5.40 -6.89 -12.94
N ASN A 153 6.25 -7.77 -13.43
CA ASN A 153 7.65 -7.88 -13.01
C ASN A 153 8.56 -8.04 -14.20
N ILE A 154 9.76 -7.47 -14.12
CA ILE A 154 10.85 -7.66 -15.10
C ILE A 154 12.19 -7.81 -14.39
N GLU A 155 13.13 -8.44 -15.06
CA GLU A 155 14.52 -8.60 -14.61
C GLU A 155 15.45 -8.51 -15.83
N LEU A 156 16.55 -7.77 -15.69
CA LEU A 156 17.54 -7.66 -16.76
C LEU A 156 18.18 -9.01 -17.04
N VAL A 157 18.21 -9.41 -18.29
CA VAL A 157 18.95 -10.61 -18.71
C VAL A 157 20.40 -10.18 -18.93
N GLY A 158 21.31 -10.74 -18.13
CA GLY A 158 22.75 -10.51 -18.30
C GLY A 158 23.19 -10.89 -19.71
N ASP A 159 24.05 -10.11 -20.33
CA ASP A 159 24.72 -10.48 -21.56
C ASP A 159 25.64 -11.69 -21.25
N GLU A 160 25.14 -12.91 -21.49
CA GLU A 160 26.02 -14.07 -21.64
C GLU A 160 26.75 -13.90 -22.96
N ASN A 161 27.86 -13.18 -22.94
CA ASN A 161 28.99 -13.06 -23.87
C ASN A 161 29.41 -11.57 -24.00
N ALA A 162 30.28 -11.15 -23.09
CA ALA A 162 31.25 -10.11 -23.35
C ALA A 162 32.65 -10.70 -23.15
#